data_923b01ae6bb2b035654dc725fc680e64
#
_entry.id   923b01ae6bb2b035654dc725fc680e64
#
_cell.length_a   1.000
_cell.length_b   1.000
_cell.length_c   1.000
_cell.angle_alpha   90.00
_cell.angle_beta   90.00
_cell.angle_gamma   90.00
#
_symmetry.space_group_name_H-M   'P 1'
#
loop_
_entity.id
_entity.type
_entity.pdbx_description
1 polymer ?
#
loop_
_entity_poly.entity_id
_entity_poly.type
_entity_poly.pdbx_seq_one_letter_code
_entity_poly.pdbx_strand_id
1 'polypeptide(L)'
;MLRPIRQITVNNYSGNPLIQENNEKLVRIQENQHPRIFTKPIYHSQHIPHSLKDIYLREATYKKVVQAIELLPEQYSFILFDGYRPLQVQQYLFNHYYEEMRKVYPHFTENEILGETLKYVAFPTINHDRPAPHLTGGAVDLTLGDIEGNPLDMGTDFDEMHESSATDYFE
;
A
#
# COMPACT_ATOMS: atom_id res chain seq x y z
N MET A 1 5.03 -28.46 3.46
CA MET A 1 6.24 -27.96 4.12
C MET A 1 6.27 -26.47 3.83
N LEU A 2 5.91 -25.62 4.80
CA LEU A 2 5.88 -24.17 4.64
C LEU A 2 7.30 -23.69 4.32
N ARG A 3 7.46 -22.94 3.23
CA ARG A 3 8.73 -22.28 2.93
C ARG A 3 8.99 -21.20 3.98
N PRO A 4 10.19 -21.11 4.56
CA PRO A 4 10.48 -20.04 5.48
C PRO A 4 10.39 -18.70 4.74
N ILE A 5 9.64 -17.76 5.30
CA ILE A 5 9.59 -16.38 4.82
C ILE A 5 11.03 -15.86 4.72
N ARG A 6 11.35 -15.25 3.57
CA ARG A 6 12.65 -14.65 3.33
C ARG A 6 12.85 -13.55 4.38
N GLN A 7 13.68 -13.80 5.38
CA GLN A 7 14.05 -12.76 6.34
C GLN A 7 14.81 -11.66 5.60
N ILE A 8 14.13 -10.53 5.39
CA ILE A 8 14.79 -9.31 4.91
C ILE A 8 15.56 -8.76 6.12
N THR A 9 16.87 -8.94 6.15
CA THR A 9 17.68 -8.32 7.18
C THR A 9 17.82 -6.82 6.88
N VAL A 10 17.94 -6.00 7.94
CA VAL A 10 18.14 -4.54 7.82
C VAL A 10 19.34 -4.21 6.92
N ASN A 11 20.37 -5.08 6.92
CA ASN A 11 21.56 -4.94 6.08
C ASN A 11 21.29 -5.09 4.57
N ASN A 12 20.18 -5.68 4.16
CA ASN A 12 19.79 -5.86 2.77
C ASN A 12 18.72 -4.86 2.33
N TYR A 13 18.23 -3.98 3.24
CA TYR A 13 17.29 -2.94 2.89
C TYR A 13 18.01 -1.84 2.09
N SER A 14 17.74 -1.79 0.81
CA SER A 14 18.32 -0.82 -0.11
C SER A 14 17.70 0.58 -0.02
N GLY A 15 16.73 0.78 0.86
CA GLY A 15 15.91 1.99 0.92
C GLY A 15 14.86 2.04 -0.19
N ASN A 16 14.11 3.12 -0.24
CA ASN A 16 13.15 3.36 -1.30
C ASN A 16 13.86 3.44 -2.66
N PRO A 17 13.23 3.00 -3.74
CA PRO A 17 13.84 3.01 -5.06
C PRO A 17 14.20 4.44 -5.50
N LEU A 18 15.28 4.57 -6.24
CA LEU A 18 15.63 5.82 -6.90
C LEU A 18 14.59 6.10 -7.98
N ILE A 19 14.04 7.30 -7.98
CA ILE A 19 13.07 7.74 -8.99
C ILE A 19 13.58 8.99 -9.71
N GLN A 20 13.03 9.21 -10.90
CA GLN A 20 13.19 10.45 -11.64
C GLN A 20 11.81 11.06 -11.89
N GLU A 21 11.60 12.31 -11.42
CA GLU A 21 10.35 13.03 -11.67
C GLU A 21 10.19 13.31 -13.17
N ASN A 22 9.01 12.98 -13.69
CA ASN A 22 8.66 13.18 -15.09
C ASN A 22 7.54 14.23 -15.29
N ASN A 23 7.13 14.92 -14.22
CA ASN A 23 6.05 15.91 -14.19
C ASN A 23 4.69 15.38 -14.67
N GLU A 24 4.48 14.08 -14.61
CA GLU A 24 3.20 13.48 -14.96
C GLU A 24 2.12 13.89 -13.94
N LYS A 25 0.92 14.20 -14.45
CA LYS A 25 -0.18 14.70 -13.63
C LYS A 25 -0.71 13.61 -12.70
N LEU A 26 -1.05 14.01 -11.47
CA LEU A 26 -1.94 13.25 -10.61
C LEU A 26 -3.39 13.45 -11.10
N VAL A 27 -4.08 12.34 -11.35
CA VAL A 27 -5.50 12.33 -11.72
C VAL A 27 -6.33 11.78 -10.57
N ARG A 28 -7.45 12.43 -10.30
CA ARG A 28 -8.42 11.95 -9.34
C ARG A 28 -9.20 10.80 -9.96
N ILE A 29 -9.29 9.69 -9.25
CA ILE A 29 -10.13 8.57 -9.67
C ILE A 29 -11.55 8.83 -9.17
N GLN A 30 -12.48 8.99 -10.10
CA GLN A 30 -13.87 9.27 -9.81
C GLN A 30 -14.68 7.98 -9.77
N GLU A 31 -15.66 7.92 -8.89
CA GLU A 31 -16.67 6.86 -8.93
C GLU A 31 -17.34 6.84 -10.31
N ASN A 32 -17.63 5.66 -10.81
CA ASN A 32 -18.23 5.43 -12.14
C ASN A 32 -17.37 5.85 -13.35
N GLN A 33 -16.11 6.20 -13.18
CA GLN A 33 -15.19 6.46 -14.28
C GLN A 33 -14.88 5.16 -15.07
N HIS A 34 -14.93 4.01 -14.39
CA HIS A 34 -14.83 2.69 -14.98
C HIS A 34 -15.79 1.73 -14.26
N PRO A 35 -16.58 0.90 -14.98
CA PRO A 35 -17.66 0.09 -14.38
C PRO A 35 -17.17 -0.99 -13.40
N ARG A 36 -15.89 -1.36 -13.45
CA ARG A 36 -15.29 -2.38 -12.60
C ARG A 36 -14.15 -1.85 -11.73
N ILE A 37 -14.08 -0.52 -11.49
CA ILE A 37 -13.11 0.10 -10.58
C ILE A 37 -13.86 0.94 -9.57
N PHE A 38 -13.85 0.51 -8.33
CA PHE A 38 -14.45 1.19 -7.19
C PHE A 38 -13.37 1.88 -6.34
N THR A 39 -13.75 2.89 -5.57
CA THR A 39 -12.85 3.58 -4.64
C THR A 39 -13.38 3.50 -3.22
N LYS A 40 -12.50 3.16 -2.28
CA LYS A 40 -12.78 3.11 -0.84
C LYS A 40 -11.59 3.67 -0.07
N PRO A 41 -11.43 5.01 0.00
CA PRO A 41 -10.29 5.66 0.66
C PRO A 41 -10.21 5.27 2.12
N ILE A 42 -9.47 4.19 2.42
CA ILE A 42 -9.52 3.50 3.71
C ILE A 42 -9.01 4.38 4.85
N TYR A 43 -7.88 5.08 4.65
CA TYR A 43 -7.30 5.93 5.68
C TYR A 43 -8.18 7.14 6.02
N HIS A 44 -8.92 7.65 5.04
CA HIS A 44 -9.90 8.70 5.29
C HIS A 44 -11.09 8.18 6.10
N SER A 45 -11.60 6.99 5.76
CA SER A 45 -12.70 6.35 6.51
C SER A 45 -12.30 5.99 7.95
N GLN A 46 -11.01 5.72 8.19
CA GLN A 46 -10.43 5.50 9.51
C GLN A 46 -10.08 6.81 10.26
N HIS A 47 -10.36 7.98 9.67
CA HIS A 47 -10.09 9.30 10.25
C HIS A 47 -8.60 9.56 10.52
N ILE A 48 -7.71 8.96 9.74
CA ILE A 48 -6.28 9.24 9.84
C ILE A 48 -6.01 10.69 9.43
N PRO A 49 -5.32 11.47 10.27
CA PRO A 49 -5.04 12.88 9.98
C PRO A 49 -4.35 13.07 8.63
N HIS A 50 -4.74 14.12 7.90
CA HIS A 50 -4.21 14.47 6.57
C HIS A 50 -4.50 13.48 5.45
N SER A 51 -5.26 12.40 5.69
CA SER A 51 -5.68 11.47 4.64
C SER A 51 -6.64 12.14 3.65
N LEU A 52 -6.56 11.72 2.40
CA LEU A 52 -7.38 12.27 1.33
C LEU A 52 -8.71 11.51 1.23
N LYS A 53 -9.79 12.24 0.97
CA LYS A 53 -11.11 11.65 0.75
C LYS A 53 -11.28 10.98 -0.61
N ASP A 54 -10.38 11.27 -1.55
CA ASP A 54 -10.40 10.77 -2.91
C ASP A 54 -9.07 10.07 -3.21
N ILE A 55 -9.08 9.08 -4.10
CA ILE A 55 -7.89 8.41 -4.59
C ILE A 55 -7.29 9.20 -5.76
N TYR A 56 -5.98 9.39 -5.74
CA TYR A 56 -5.22 10.03 -6.81
C TYR A 56 -4.10 9.11 -7.26
N LEU A 57 -3.88 9.00 -8.57
CA LEU A 57 -2.78 8.26 -9.18
C LEU A 57 -2.11 9.11 -10.27
N ARG A 58 -0.87 8.82 -10.59
CA ARG A 58 -0.29 9.28 -11.86
C ARG A 58 -1.12 8.72 -13.01
N GLU A 59 -1.31 9.49 -14.07
CA GLU A 59 -2.17 9.12 -15.20
C GLU A 59 -1.76 7.78 -15.83
N ALA A 60 -0.45 7.54 -16.01
CA ALA A 60 0.05 6.27 -16.53
C ALA A 60 -0.20 5.10 -15.58
N THR A 61 -0.12 5.33 -14.26
CA THR A 61 -0.45 4.32 -13.25
C THR A 61 -1.93 3.95 -13.36
N TYR A 62 -2.83 4.93 -13.44
CA TYR A 62 -4.26 4.66 -13.61
C TYR A 62 -4.55 3.90 -14.91
N LYS A 63 -3.92 4.28 -16.03
CA LYS A 63 -4.04 3.53 -17.29
C LYS A 63 -3.63 2.06 -17.15
N LYS A 64 -2.58 1.77 -16.37
CA LYS A 64 -2.18 0.38 -16.07
C LYS A 64 -3.20 -0.34 -15.19
N VAL A 65 -3.82 0.33 -14.22
CA VAL A 65 -4.91 -0.26 -13.43
C VAL A 65 -6.09 -0.63 -14.32
N VAL A 66 -6.48 0.26 -15.25
CA VAL A 66 -7.52 -0.04 -16.24
C VAL A 66 -7.13 -1.22 -17.14
N GLN A 67 -5.92 -1.25 -17.66
CA GLN A 67 -5.44 -2.38 -18.46
C GLN A 67 -5.45 -3.70 -17.67
N ALA A 68 -5.08 -3.66 -16.40
CA ALA A 68 -5.06 -4.84 -15.54
C ALA A 68 -6.47 -5.41 -15.31
N ILE A 69 -7.48 -4.56 -15.03
CA ILE A 69 -8.85 -5.04 -14.85
C ILE A 69 -9.45 -5.61 -16.13
N GLU A 70 -9.07 -5.08 -17.30
CA GLU A 70 -9.53 -5.62 -18.60
C GLU A 70 -9.00 -7.04 -18.88
N LEU A 71 -7.91 -7.45 -18.22
CA LEU A 71 -7.36 -8.81 -18.32
C LEU A 71 -8.04 -9.81 -17.40
N LEU A 72 -8.80 -9.34 -16.39
CA LEU A 72 -9.52 -10.20 -15.46
C LEU A 72 -10.90 -10.60 -16.03
N PRO A 73 -11.43 -11.77 -15.63
CA PRO A 73 -12.80 -12.16 -15.93
C PRO A 73 -13.80 -11.09 -15.52
N GLU A 74 -14.89 -10.94 -16.29
CA GLU A 74 -15.86 -9.84 -16.14
C GLU A 74 -16.57 -9.79 -14.76
N GLN A 75 -16.64 -10.91 -14.05
CA GLN A 75 -17.24 -10.97 -12.72
C GLN A 75 -16.39 -10.32 -11.63
N TYR A 76 -15.15 -9.94 -11.91
CA TYR A 76 -14.26 -9.31 -10.93
C TYR A 76 -14.15 -7.81 -11.15
N SER A 77 -13.96 -7.09 -10.05
CA SER A 77 -13.67 -5.67 -10.01
C SER A 77 -12.41 -5.39 -9.18
N PHE A 78 -11.88 -4.17 -9.27
CA PHE A 78 -10.90 -3.63 -8.34
C PHE A 78 -11.58 -2.66 -7.37
N ILE A 79 -11.18 -2.73 -6.11
CA ILE A 79 -11.51 -1.76 -5.08
C ILE A 79 -10.20 -1.10 -4.65
N LEU A 80 -10.03 0.18 -5.00
CA LEU A 80 -8.84 0.95 -4.68
C LEU A 80 -8.97 1.52 -3.25
N PHE A 81 -8.00 1.21 -2.40
CA PHE A 81 -7.96 1.66 -1.02
C PHE A 81 -7.10 2.91 -0.82
N ASP A 82 -5.96 3.00 -1.52
CA ASP A 82 -5.05 4.14 -1.46
C ASP A 82 -4.28 4.31 -2.78
N GLY A 83 -3.83 5.52 -3.04
CA GLY A 83 -3.01 5.88 -4.19
C GLY A 83 -1.92 6.86 -3.78
N TYR A 84 -1.96 8.12 -4.25
CA TYR A 84 -1.09 9.16 -3.73
C TYR A 84 -1.37 9.38 -2.24
N ARG A 85 -0.35 9.15 -1.42
CA ARG A 85 -0.38 9.28 0.04
C ARG A 85 0.48 10.45 0.47
N PRO A 86 -0.09 11.50 1.11
CA PRO A 86 0.70 12.58 1.69
C PRO A 86 1.74 12.07 2.70
N LEU A 87 2.88 12.76 2.78
CA LEU A 87 3.97 12.38 3.68
C LEU A 87 3.52 12.27 5.16
N GLN A 88 2.60 13.15 5.57
CA GLN A 88 2.07 13.14 6.95
C GLN A 88 1.30 11.86 7.27
N VAL A 89 0.57 11.31 6.29
CA VAL A 89 -0.13 10.02 6.43
C VAL A 89 0.88 8.89 6.52
N GLN A 90 1.88 8.87 5.62
CA GLN A 90 2.96 7.87 5.67
C GLN A 90 3.70 7.90 7.01
N GLN A 91 3.99 9.10 7.54
CA GLN A 91 4.62 9.26 8.85
C GLN A 91 3.76 8.74 10.00
N TYR A 92 2.43 9.01 9.94
CA TYR A 92 1.49 8.51 10.93
C TYR A 92 1.47 6.97 10.94
N LEU A 93 1.31 6.35 9.77
CA LEU A 93 1.27 4.89 9.63
C LEU A 93 2.57 4.24 10.10
N PHE A 94 3.73 4.81 9.70
CA PHE A 94 5.03 4.31 10.11
C PHE A 94 5.21 4.37 11.64
N ASN A 95 4.90 5.51 12.25
CA ASN A 95 5.04 5.69 13.69
C ASN A 95 4.09 4.76 14.45
N HIS A 96 2.84 4.66 13.98
CA HIS A 96 1.84 3.78 14.61
C HIS A 96 2.32 2.32 14.59
N TYR A 97 2.75 1.83 13.44
CA TYR A 97 3.21 0.45 13.31
C TYR A 97 4.52 0.20 14.09
N TYR A 98 5.44 1.17 14.10
CA TYR A 98 6.66 1.10 14.90
C TYR A 98 6.34 0.91 16.41
N GLU A 99 5.37 1.65 16.94
CA GLU A 99 4.95 1.52 18.34
C GLU A 99 4.22 0.18 18.60
N GLU A 100 3.48 -0.35 17.65
CA GLU A 100 2.90 -1.70 17.77
C GLU A 100 4.01 -2.76 17.82
N MET A 101 5.01 -2.69 16.96
CA MET A 101 6.15 -3.61 16.99
C MET A 101 6.92 -3.55 18.33
N ARG A 102 7.06 -2.36 18.92
CA ARG A 102 7.65 -2.23 20.27
C ARG A 102 6.86 -2.96 21.36
N LYS A 103 5.55 -3.02 21.24
CA LYS A 103 4.69 -3.76 22.18
C LYS A 103 4.80 -5.26 21.96
N VAL A 104 4.83 -5.69 20.70
CA VAL A 104 4.95 -7.12 20.34
C VAL A 104 6.32 -7.68 20.72
N TYR A 105 7.39 -6.90 20.53
CA TYR A 105 8.79 -7.30 20.79
C TYR A 105 9.46 -6.43 21.85
N PRO A 106 9.03 -6.49 23.13
CA PRO A 106 9.53 -5.58 24.17
C PRO A 106 11.02 -5.73 24.52
N HIS A 107 11.65 -6.80 24.02
CA HIS A 107 13.10 -7.07 24.27
C HIS A 107 13.99 -6.71 23.08
N PHE A 108 13.40 -6.28 21.96
CA PHE A 108 14.15 -5.87 20.78
C PHE A 108 14.77 -4.48 20.96
N THR A 109 15.96 -4.31 20.40
CA THR A 109 16.57 -2.98 20.26
C THR A 109 15.79 -2.12 19.26
N GLU A 110 15.97 -0.80 19.28
CA GLU A 110 15.34 0.10 18.33
C GLU A 110 15.66 -0.24 16.87
N ASN A 111 16.87 -0.73 16.57
CA ASN A 111 17.24 -1.15 15.22
C ASN A 111 16.52 -2.44 14.80
N GLU A 112 16.29 -3.38 15.70
CA GLU A 112 15.50 -4.57 15.41
C GLU A 112 14.02 -4.22 15.20
N ILE A 113 13.44 -3.35 16.04
CA ILE A 113 12.07 -2.84 15.84
C ILE A 113 11.94 -2.11 14.51
N LEU A 114 12.93 -1.26 14.16
CA LEU A 114 12.97 -0.59 12.87
C LEU A 114 13.01 -1.61 11.72
N GLY A 115 13.82 -2.66 11.85
CA GLY A 115 13.91 -3.74 10.88
C GLY A 115 12.57 -4.45 10.66
N GLU A 116 11.85 -4.79 11.75
CA GLU A 116 10.51 -5.39 11.66
C GLU A 116 9.50 -4.43 11.02
N THR A 117 9.52 -3.15 11.41
CA THR A 117 8.65 -2.13 10.82
C THR A 117 8.84 -1.99 9.32
N LEU A 118 10.08 -1.98 8.86
CA LEU A 118 10.43 -1.81 7.44
C LEU A 118 10.05 -2.99 6.54
N LYS A 119 9.66 -4.13 7.11
CA LYS A 119 9.12 -5.26 6.34
C LYS A 119 7.76 -4.93 5.73
N TYR A 120 6.98 -4.07 6.40
CA TYR A 120 5.58 -3.79 6.06
C TYR A 120 5.35 -2.33 5.66
N VAL A 121 6.02 -1.39 6.31
CA VAL A 121 5.78 0.04 6.11
C VAL A 121 7.04 0.73 5.61
N ALA A 122 6.97 1.33 4.42
CA ALA A 122 8.08 2.09 3.84
C ALA A 122 8.45 3.30 4.71
N PHE A 123 9.74 3.59 4.84
CA PHE A 123 10.24 4.73 5.62
C PHE A 123 9.71 6.07 5.05
N PRO A 124 9.14 6.94 5.90
CA PRO A 124 8.64 8.26 5.49
C PRO A 124 9.80 9.23 5.26
N THR A 125 10.41 9.17 4.09
CA THR A 125 11.54 10.02 3.76
C THR A 125 11.11 11.30 3.05
N ILE A 126 11.81 12.40 3.33
CA ILE A 126 11.72 13.67 2.60
C ILE A 126 12.71 13.73 1.41
N ASN A 127 13.48 12.68 1.20
CA ASN A 127 14.40 12.62 0.07
C ASN A 127 13.61 12.50 -1.23
N HIS A 128 13.63 13.55 -2.05
CA HIS A 128 12.89 13.61 -3.31
C HIS A 128 13.35 12.59 -4.35
N ASP A 129 14.59 12.13 -4.27
CA ASP A 129 15.12 11.10 -5.19
C ASP A 129 14.72 9.69 -4.77
N ARG A 130 14.31 9.49 -3.50
CA ARG A 130 13.95 8.20 -2.91
C ARG A 130 12.71 8.31 -2.00
N PRO A 131 11.59 8.81 -2.51
CA PRO A 131 10.36 8.94 -1.72
C PRO A 131 9.77 7.56 -1.39
N ALA A 132 8.89 7.52 -0.40
CA ALA A 132 8.02 6.36 -0.22
C ALA A 132 7.15 6.17 -1.48
N PRO A 133 6.91 4.93 -1.94
CA PRO A 133 6.25 4.66 -3.23
C PRO A 133 4.92 5.42 -3.43
N HIS A 134 4.05 5.43 -2.44
CA HIS A 134 2.76 6.12 -2.51
C HIS A 134 2.87 7.65 -2.59
N LEU A 135 3.95 8.24 -2.07
CA LEU A 135 4.20 9.68 -2.19
C LEU A 135 4.42 10.11 -3.64
N THR A 136 4.75 9.18 -4.53
CA THR A 136 4.93 9.43 -5.97
C THR A 136 3.62 9.48 -6.75
N GLY A 137 2.55 8.87 -6.23
CA GLY A 137 1.32 8.56 -6.98
C GLY A 137 1.49 7.43 -7.99
N GLY A 138 2.64 6.75 -7.96
CA GLY A 138 2.95 5.58 -8.81
C GLY A 138 2.64 4.22 -8.17
N ALA A 139 2.18 4.21 -6.93
CA ALA A 139 1.75 3.02 -6.21
C ALA A 139 0.24 3.08 -5.92
N VAL A 140 -0.38 1.90 -5.82
CA VAL A 140 -1.81 1.75 -5.51
C VAL A 140 -2.00 0.54 -4.59
N ASP A 141 -2.79 0.71 -3.54
CA ASP A 141 -3.33 -0.36 -2.72
C ASP A 141 -4.73 -0.68 -3.22
N LEU A 142 -4.96 -1.95 -3.54
CA LEU A 142 -6.25 -2.42 -4.04
C LEU A 142 -6.51 -3.87 -3.62
N THR A 143 -7.79 -4.26 -3.70
CA THR A 143 -8.20 -5.67 -3.60
C THR A 143 -9.10 -6.05 -4.76
N LEU A 144 -9.39 -7.34 -4.88
CA LEU A 144 -10.42 -7.85 -5.77
C LEU A 144 -11.80 -7.71 -5.14
N GLY A 145 -12.77 -7.39 -5.96
CA GLY A 145 -14.20 -7.37 -5.61
C GLY A 145 -15.04 -8.14 -6.61
N ASP A 146 -16.30 -8.35 -6.25
CA ASP A 146 -17.33 -8.79 -7.18
C ASP A 146 -17.78 -7.64 -8.11
N ILE A 147 -18.72 -7.89 -8.99
CA ILE A 147 -19.21 -6.89 -9.95
C ILE A 147 -19.96 -5.72 -9.29
N GLU A 148 -20.47 -5.91 -8.09
CA GLU A 148 -21.11 -4.86 -7.28
C GLU A 148 -20.10 -4.06 -6.43
N GLY A 149 -18.80 -4.44 -6.44
CA GLY A 149 -17.77 -3.79 -5.66
C GLY A 149 -17.71 -4.24 -4.19
N ASN A 150 -18.25 -5.42 -3.87
CA ASN A 150 -18.03 -6.04 -2.56
C ASN A 150 -16.67 -6.74 -2.57
N PRO A 151 -15.80 -6.55 -1.56
CA PRO A 151 -14.49 -7.18 -1.52
C PRO A 151 -14.61 -8.71 -1.44
N LEU A 152 -13.75 -9.41 -2.17
CA LEU A 152 -13.57 -10.85 -2.03
C LEU A 152 -12.74 -11.16 -0.79
N ASP A 153 -12.95 -12.33 -0.21
CA ASP A 153 -12.08 -12.87 0.84
C ASP A 153 -10.72 -13.22 0.24
N MET A 154 -9.70 -12.48 0.62
CA MET A 154 -8.31 -12.68 0.19
C MET A 154 -7.46 -13.39 1.27
N GLY A 155 -8.11 -13.87 2.35
CA GLY A 155 -7.47 -14.58 3.45
C GLY A 155 -6.92 -13.68 4.56
N THR A 156 -6.81 -12.37 4.33
CA THR A 156 -6.39 -11.37 5.32
C THR A 156 -7.13 -10.06 5.11
N ASP A 157 -7.26 -9.28 6.17
CA ASP A 157 -7.77 -7.92 6.09
C ASP A 157 -6.76 -6.95 5.48
N PHE A 158 -7.22 -5.78 5.06
CA PHE A 158 -6.35 -4.70 4.58
C PHE A 158 -5.44 -4.20 5.73
N ASP A 159 -4.15 -4.02 5.43
CA ASP A 159 -3.10 -3.67 6.41
C ASP A 159 -2.95 -4.68 7.57
N GLU A 160 -3.39 -5.93 7.40
CA GLU A 160 -3.08 -7.00 8.33
C GLU A 160 -1.60 -7.36 8.21
N MET A 161 -0.81 -6.88 9.17
CA MET A 161 0.65 -7.00 9.19
C MET A 161 1.08 -8.29 9.91
N HIS A 162 0.73 -9.43 9.32
CA HIS A 162 0.99 -10.77 9.84
C HIS A 162 1.63 -11.66 8.75
N GLU A 163 2.20 -12.79 9.15
CA GLU A 163 2.80 -13.77 8.21
C GLU A 163 1.81 -14.25 7.14
N SER A 164 0.52 -14.33 7.48
CA SER A 164 -0.55 -14.68 6.54
C SER A 164 -0.72 -13.71 5.37
N SER A 165 -0.19 -12.49 5.49
CA SER A 165 -0.22 -11.48 4.41
C SER A 165 0.93 -11.66 3.40
N ALA A 166 1.84 -12.62 3.63
CA ALA A 166 2.92 -12.89 2.68
C ALA A 166 2.38 -13.55 1.41
N THR A 167 2.88 -13.12 0.25
CA THR A 167 2.42 -13.57 -1.07
C THR A 167 2.46 -15.10 -1.24
N ASP A 168 3.41 -15.76 -0.59
CA ASP A 168 3.65 -17.20 -0.67
C ASP A 168 3.11 -17.98 0.55
N TYR A 169 2.32 -17.35 1.41
CA TYR A 169 1.83 -17.98 2.64
C TYR A 169 0.92 -19.18 2.38
N PHE A 170 0.10 -19.13 1.33
CA PHE A 170 -0.87 -20.17 0.97
C PHE A 170 -0.36 -21.14 -0.13
N GLU A 171 0.93 -21.06 -0.53
CA GLU A 171 1.53 -21.93 -1.56
C GLU A 171 2.01 -23.32 -1.04
#